data_23658457dedbdc6d8fa453357ec8841e
#
_entry.id   23658457dedbdc6d8fa453357ec8841e
#
_cell.length_a   1.000
_cell.length_b   1.000
_cell.length_c   1.000
_cell.angle_alpha   90.00
_cell.angle_beta   90.00
_cell.angle_gamma   90.00
#
_symmetry.space_group_name_H-M   'P 1'
#
loop_
_entity.id
_entity.type
_entity.pdbx_description
1 polymer ?
#
loop_
_entity_poly.entity_id
_entity_poly.type
_entity_poly.pdbx_seq_one_letter_code
_entity_poly.pdbx_strand_id
1 'polypeptide(L)'
;MTYRLEITETCLSLIEKVTDKRIQSAIIDRIEGLKADPEKKGKVLVKELANFRSIHVAGRYRVIYRIDEDSSIVGVLAAGIRKEGDQKDIYRIAKKLLKAGLLDSEISR
;
A
#
# COMPACT_ATOMS: atom_id res chain seq x y z
N MET A 1 -15.51 10.22 8.49
CA MET A 1 -14.40 11.14 8.22
C MET A 1 -13.65 10.71 6.96
N THR A 2 -13.33 11.65 6.11
CA THR A 2 -12.68 11.35 4.82
C THR A 2 -11.20 11.67 4.89
N TYR A 3 -10.38 10.72 4.46
CA TYR A 3 -8.94 10.91 4.43
C TYR A 3 -8.49 11.30 3.02
N ARG A 4 -7.35 11.98 2.96
CA ARG A 4 -6.69 12.26 1.69
C ARG A 4 -5.71 11.14 1.39
N LEU A 5 -5.66 10.72 0.13
CA LEU A 5 -4.72 9.68 -0.29
C LEU A 5 -3.43 10.31 -0.80
N GLU A 6 -2.30 9.75 -0.37
CA GLU A 6 -1.00 10.07 -0.95
C GLU A 6 -0.35 8.76 -1.34
N ILE A 7 -0.05 8.61 -2.62
CA ILE A 7 0.44 7.37 -3.19
C ILE A 7 1.86 7.60 -3.67
N THR A 8 2.78 6.73 -3.26
CA THR A 8 4.18 6.87 -3.68
C THR A 8 4.31 6.62 -5.19
N GLU A 9 5.32 7.23 -5.79
CA GLU A 9 5.61 6.99 -7.19
C GLU A 9 5.96 5.53 -7.43
N THR A 10 6.65 4.92 -6.47
CA THR A 10 6.97 3.50 -6.56
C THR A 10 5.71 2.65 -6.62
N CYS A 11 4.71 2.98 -5.80
CA CYS A 11 3.44 2.26 -5.81
C CYS A 11 2.77 2.38 -7.18
N LEU A 12 2.75 3.59 -7.75
CA LEU A 12 2.17 3.79 -9.07
C LEU A 12 2.88 2.96 -10.13
N SER A 13 4.21 2.91 -10.07
CA SER A 13 5.00 2.09 -10.99
C SER A 13 4.68 0.61 -10.85
N LEU A 14 4.52 0.15 -9.61
CA LEU A 14 4.18 -1.26 -9.37
C LEU A 14 2.81 -1.60 -9.94
N ILE A 15 1.84 -0.69 -9.79
CA ILE A 15 0.50 -0.90 -10.33
C ILE A 15 0.56 -0.99 -11.86
N GLU A 16 1.36 -0.13 -12.50
CA GLU A 16 1.50 -0.13 -13.95
C GLU A 16 2.06 -1.45 -14.48
N LYS A 17 2.84 -2.15 -13.68
CA LYS A 17 3.44 -3.43 -14.10
C LYS A 17 2.46 -4.59 -14.02
N VAL A 18 1.29 -4.39 -13.42
CA VAL A 18 0.26 -5.42 -13.37
C VAL A 18 -0.36 -5.50 -14.76
N THR A 19 -0.16 -6.63 -15.43
CA THR A 19 -0.60 -6.78 -16.83
C THR A 19 -2.10 -7.03 -16.99
N ASP A 20 -2.71 -7.66 -15.99
CA ASP A 20 -4.16 -7.92 -16.04
C ASP A 20 -4.90 -6.63 -15.66
N LYS A 21 -5.62 -6.07 -16.62
CA LYS A 21 -6.32 -4.80 -16.43
C LYS A 21 -7.41 -4.87 -15.36
N ARG A 22 -8.03 -6.02 -15.18
CA ARG A 22 -9.08 -6.18 -14.17
C ARG A 22 -8.47 -6.13 -12.78
N ILE A 23 -7.31 -6.75 -12.60
CA ILE A 23 -6.60 -6.71 -11.32
C ILE A 23 -6.12 -5.29 -11.05
N GLN A 24 -5.57 -4.64 -12.07
CA GLN A 24 -5.11 -3.26 -11.95
C GLN A 24 -6.23 -2.34 -11.49
N SER A 25 -7.40 -2.44 -12.12
CA SER A 25 -8.57 -1.66 -11.73
C SER A 25 -9.02 -1.96 -10.30
N ALA A 26 -9.00 -3.25 -9.94
CA ALA A 26 -9.39 -3.65 -8.59
C ALA A 26 -8.46 -3.04 -7.53
N ILE A 27 -7.17 -3.00 -7.82
CA ILE A 27 -6.20 -2.38 -6.90
C ILE A 27 -6.52 -0.90 -6.74
N ILE A 28 -6.74 -0.20 -7.83
CA ILE A 28 -7.04 1.23 -7.80
C ILE A 28 -8.33 1.49 -7.02
N ASP A 29 -9.36 0.69 -7.25
CA ASP A 29 -10.62 0.84 -6.53
C ASP A 29 -10.44 0.63 -5.02
N ARG A 30 -9.64 -0.35 -4.63
CA ARG A 30 -9.39 -0.60 -3.21
C ARG A 30 -8.64 0.56 -2.58
N ILE A 31 -7.69 1.13 -3.29
CA ILE A 31 -6.95 2.28 -2.79
C ILE A 31 -7.90 3.46 -2.60
N GLU A 32 -8.76 3.73 -3.57
CA GLU A 32 -9.75 4.81 -3.46
C GLU A 32 -10.67 4.59 -2.26
N GLY A 33 -11.03 3.35 -1.98
CA GLY A 33 -11.88 3.03 -0.84
C GLY A 33 -11.24 3.31 0.51
N LEU A 34 -9.93 3.49 0.55
CA LEU A 34 -9.24 3.78 1.80
C LEU A 34 -9.48 5.20 2.31
N LYS A 35 -10.14 6.05 1.52
CA LYS A 35 -10.51 7.38 1.98
C LYS A 35 -11.52 7.33 3.12
N ALA A 36 -12.29 6.25 3.21
CA ALA A 36 -13.31 6.09 4.24
C ALA A 36 -12.93 4.98 5.21
N ASP A 37 -12.85 5.32 6.48
CA ASP A 37 -12.61 4.37 7.57
C ASP A 37 -11.43 3.41 7.31
N PRO A 38 -10.24 3.93 6.93
CA PRO A 38 -9.12 3.05 6.61
C PRO A 38 -8.68 2.19 7.80
N GLU A 39 -8.95 2.65 9.03
CA GLU A 39 -8.58 1.89 10.23
C GLU A 39 -9.45 0.65 10.42
N LYS A 40 -10.60 0.59 9.75
CA LYS A 40 -11.48 -0.58 9.80
C LYS A 40 -11.25 -1.56 8.67
N LYS A 41 -10.35 -1.21 7.77
CA LYS A 41 -10.01 -2.03 6.62
C LYS A 41 -8.59 -2.53 6.79
N GLY A 42 -8.28 -3.61 6.12
CA GLY A 42 -6.94 -4.13 6.18
C GLY A 42 -6.55 -4.70 7.54
N LYS A 43 -5.36 -5.26 7.56
CA LYS A 43 -4.82 -5.98 8.70
C LYS A 43 -3.53 -5.31 9.16
N VAL A 44 -3.39 -5.11 10.46
CA VAL A 44 -2.18 -4.51 11.03
C VAL A 44 -1.00 -5.45 10.81
N LEU A 45 0.12 -4.90 10.38
CA LEU A 45 1.34 -5.65 10.16
C LEU A 45 2.28 -5.52 11.37
N VAL A 46 3.33 -6.33 11.37
CA VAL A 46 4.22 -6.43 12.51
C VAL A 46 5.68 -6.27 12.09
N LYS A 47 6.58 -6.22 13.07
CA LYS A 47 8.03 -6.14 12.87
C LYS A 47 8.40 -4.92 12.04
N GLU A 48 9.16 -5.10 10.96
CA GLU A 48 9.62 -3.98 10.15
C GLU A 48 8.48 -3.16 9.55
N LEU A 49 7.32 -3.79 9.36
CA LEU A 49 6.16 -3.11 8.80
C LEU A 49 5.14 -2.70 9.86
N ALA A 50 5.56 -2.67 11.13
CA ALA A 50 4.71 -2.13 12.19
C ALA A 50 4.29 -0.71 11.82
N ASN A 51 3.07 -0.32 12.16
CA ASN A 51 2.45 0.94 11.79
C ASN A 51 1.87 0.97 10.37
N PHE A 52 2.03 -0.13 9.64
CA PHE A 52 1.41 -0.26 8.32
C PHE A 52 0.29 -1.29 8.39
N ARG A 53 -0.58 -1.24 7.39
CA ARG A 53 -1.68 -2.17 7.22
C ARG A 53 -1.62 -2.77 5.82
N SER A 54 -2.21 -3.94 5.66
CA SER A 54 -2.29 -4.62 4.38
C SER A 54 -3.75 -4.98 4.11
N ILE A 55 -4.23 -4.66 2.91
CA ILE A 55 -5.57 -5.02 2.50
C ILE A 55 -5.49 -5.93 1.27
N HIS A 56 -6.33 -6.96 1.24
CA HIS A 56 -6.37 -7.93 0.15
C HIS A 56 -7.06 -7.37 -1.07
N VAL A 57 -6.55 -7.71 -2.25
CA VAL A 57 -7.16 -7.37 -3.52
C VAL A 57 -7.01 -8.56 -4.47
N ALA A 58 -8.10 -8.95 -5.12
CA ALA A 58 -8.06 -9.97 -6.17
C ALA A 58 -7.28 -11.22 -5.73
N GLY A 59 -7.55 -11.70 -4.55
CA GLY A 59 -6.97 -12.93 -4.02
C GLY A 59 -5.55 -12.78 -3.53
N ARG A 60 -4.60 -12.72 -4.45
CA ARG A 60 -3.18 -12.77 -4.09
C ARG A 60 -2.48 -11.42 -4.02
N TYR A 61 -3.19 -10.35 -4.32
CA TYR A 61 -2.58 -9.02 -4.30
C TYR A 61 -2.85 -8.33 -2.97
N ARG A 62 -1.97 -7.40 -2.62
CA ARG A 62 -2.06 -6.63 -1.38
C ARG A 62 -1.75 -5.17 -1.65
N VAL A 63 -2.40 -4.29 -0.91
CA VAL A 63 -2.04 -2.88 -0.85
C VAL A 63 -1.53 -2.61 0.55
N ILE A 64 -0.34 -2.03 0.65
CA ILE A 64 0.28 -1.72 1.94
C ILE A 64 0.22 -0.23 2.16
N TYR A 65 -0.37 0.19 3.29
CA TYR A 65 -0.63 1.59 3.56
C TYR A 65 -0.46 1.88 5.05
N ARG A 66 -0.32 3.16 5.36
CA ARG A 66 -0.34 3.62 6.75
C ARG A 66 -1.31 4.77 6.88
N ILE A 67 -1.78 5.02 8.11
CA ILE A 67 -2.72 6.07 8.41
C ILE A 67 -2.04 7.11 9.26
N ASP A 68 -2.08 8.36 8.82
CA ASP A 68 -1.66 9.50 9.62
C ASP A 68 -2.93 10.21 10.07
N GLU A 69 -3.34 9.93 11.31
CA GLU A 69 -4.61 10.46 11.82
C GLU A 69 -4.54 11.96 12.06
N ASP A 70 -3.38 12.46 12.46
CA ASP A 70 -3.24 13.89 12.74
C ASP A 70 -3.48 14.74 11.51
N SER A 71 -3.00 14.31 10.35
CA SER A 71 -3.16 15.06 9.13
C SER A 71 -4.29 14.50 8.23
N SER A 72 -4.96 13.45 8.67
CA SER A 72 -6.03 12.78 7.92
C SER A 72 -5.55 12.32 6.54
N ILE A 73 -4.40 11.69 6.52
CA ILE A 73 -3.79 11.19 5.28
C ILE A 73 -3.62 9.67 5.36
N VAL A 74 -3.95 9.00 4.26
CA VAL A 74 -3.60 7.60 4.07
C VAL A 74 -2.43 7.57 3.08
N GLY A 75 -1.28 7.09 3.55
CA GLY A 75 -0.12 6.96 2.70
C GLY A 75 -0.02 5.55 2.15
N VAL A 76 -0.11 5.41 0.83
CA VAL A 76 -0.05 4.10 0.18
C VAL A 76 1.38 3.85 -0.27
N LEU A 77 2.02 2.90 0.40
CA LEU A 77 3.44 2.61 0.17
C LEU A 77 3.68 1.77 -1.08
N ALA A 78 2.91 0.71 -1.24
CA ALA A 78 3.16 -0.24 -2.31
C ALA A 78 1.94 -1.11 -2.55
N ALA A 79 1.85 -1.66 -3.76
CA ALA A 79 0.80 -2.61 -4.12
C ALA A 79 1.40 -3.66 -5.03
N GLY A 80 1.06 -4.93 -4.82
CA GLY A 80 1.59 -5.99 -5.63
C GLY A 80 1.20 -7.36 -5.11
N ILE A 81 1.81 -8.38 -5.70
CA ILE A 81 1.46 -9.76 -5.42
C ILE A 81 2.08 -10.24 -4.11
N ARG A 82 1.32 -11.03 -3.36
CA ARG A 82 1.83 -11.74 -2.19
C ARG A 82 2.38 -13.08 -2.65
N LYS A 83 3.68 -13.20 -2.65
CA LYS A 83 4.35 -14.41 -3.12
C LYS A 83 5.46 -14.75 -2.13
N GLU A 84 5.08 -15.43 -1.08
CA GLU A 84 5.96 -15.71 0.05
C GLU A 84 7.24 -16.42 -0.39
N GLY A 85 8.38 -15.91 0.09
CA GLY A 85 9.67 -16.49 -0.24
C GLY A 85 10.26 -15.99 -1.56
N ASP A 86 9.54 -15.20 -2.33
CA ASP A 86 9.99 -14.70 -3.62
C ASP A 86 10.48 -13.26 -3.48
N GLN A 87 11.47 -12.88 -4.29
CA GLN A 87 11.99 -11.51 -4.27
C GLN A 87 10.96 -10.48 -4.71
N LYS A 88 9.95 -10.91 -5.46
CA LYS A 88 8.87 -10.04 -5.94
C LYS A 88 7.72 -9.93 -4.95
N ASP A 89 7.81 -10.64 -3.82
CA ASP A 89 6.77 -10.56 -2.80
C ASP A 89 6.61 -9.12 -2.32
N ILE A 90 5.35 -8.66 -2.29
CA ILE A 90 5.06 -7.26 -1.96
C ILE A 90 5.55 -6.87 -0.56
N TYR A 91 5.51 -7.77 0.42
CA TYR A 91 6.01 -7.44 1.75
C TYR A 91 7.53 -7.24 1.73
N ARG A 92 8.23 -8.02 0.93
CA ARG A 92 9.67 -7.87 0.79
C ARG A 92 10.02 -6.54 0.14
N ILE A 93 9.28 -6.18 -0.91
CA ILE A 93 9.46 -4.91 -1.59
C ILE A 93 9.19 -3.76 -0.62
N ALA A 94 8.10 -3.84 0.15
CA ALA A 94 7.75 -2.80 1.11
C ALA A 94 8.86 -2.60 2.14
N LYS A 95 9.44 -3.67 2.65
CA LYS A 95 10.54 -3.56 3.62
C LYS A 95 11.74 -2.84 3.03
N LYS A 96 12.07 -3.12 1.77
CA LYS A 96 13.17 -2.45 1.09
C LYS A 96 12.90 -0.96 0.91
N LEU A 97 11.66 -0.61 0.58
CA LEU A 97 11.28 0.79 0.42
C LEU A 97 11.42 1.55 1.72
N LEU A 98 11.03 0.94 2.83
CA LEU A 98 11.16 1.58 4.14
C LEU A 98 12.62 1.78 4.50
N LYS A 99 13.46 0.79 4.26
CA LYS A 99 14.89 0.91 4.55
C LYS A 99 15.54 2.03 3.75
N ALA A 100 15.07 2.25 2.54
CA ALA A 100 15.59 3.32 1.68
C ALA A 100 15.03 4.69 2.05
N GLY A 101 14.05 4.76 2.96
CA GLY A 101 13.43 6.02 3.35
C GLY A 101 12.55 6.64 2.29
N LEU A 102 12.18 5.89 1.26
CA LEU A 102 11.45 6.45 0.13
C LEU A 102 10.05 6.92 0.50
N LEU A 103 9.40 6.23 1.41
CA LEU A 103 8.05 6.63 1.83
C LEU A 103 8.06 8.04 2.39
N ASP A 104 8.99 8.32 3.31
CA ASP A 104 9.06 9.62 3.94
C ASP A 104 9.36 10.73 2.95
N SER A 105 10.25 10.49 2.00
CA SER A 105 10.61 11.51 1.01
C SER A 105 9.48 11.73 0.00
N GLU A 106 8.63 10.73 -0.24
CA GLU A 106 7.56 10.83 -1.23
C GLU A 106 6.24 11.31 -0.63
N ILE A 107 6.00 11.08 0.66
CA ILE A 107 4.71 11.37 1.28
C ILE A 107 4.76 12.52 2.27
N SER A 108 5.88 12.70 2.96
CA SER A 108 5.99 13.68 4.06
C SER A 108 6.23 15.10 3.57
N ARG A 109 5.41 15.58 2.69
CA ARG A 109 5.58 16.96 2.20
C ARG A 109 4.51 17.89 2.63
#